data_43d79a24bac19678297b59608ee6b602
#
_entry.id   43d79a24bac19678297b59608ee6b602
#
_cell.length_a   1.000
_cell.length_b   1.000
_cell.length_c   1.000
_cell.angle_alpha   90.00
_cell.angle_beta   90.00
_cell.angle_gamma   90.00
#
_symmetry.space_group_name_H-M   'P 1'
#
loop_
_entity.id
_entity.type
_entity.pdbx_description
1 polymer ?
#
loop_
_entity_poly.entity_id
_entity_poly.type
_entity_poly.pdbx_seq_one_letter_code
_entity_poly.pdbx_strand_id
1 'polypeptide(L)'
;MLTNRRNLLKWGLLTTAPSAFSALGAQPHWSNMANPAWTYSQLDTFESCPRKFYHTKVKRDVIEPPTIHTEWGTKVHTAMENFINTGEVLPEGMEQWQKLMLSIAKLPGEKLTENKYAIDRDFQPCEWKGAWTRGIADLVVINGQKAAVMDYKTGKRKPTEQLDLYAAYVFHHHPQVNEVNTGFVWLKERKIDWNVSKPDKKPFTRQEIPVIWQALLPRVRKLESAYERDRWPAKTSGLCKAWCPVTSCEFNGKRNV
;
A
#
# COMPACT_ATOMS: atom_id res chain seq x y z
N MET A 1 -66.37 -12.68 25.62
CA MET A 1 -65.48 -12.72 26.82
C MET A 1 -64.05 -12.65 26.38
N LEU A 2 -63.42 -11.62 26.85
CA LEU A 2 -61.98 -11.22 26.57
C LEU A 2 -60.98 -12.22 27.15
N THR A 3 -59.89 -12.49 26.49
CA THR A 3 -58.57 -12.53 27.16
C THR A 3 -57.46 -12.27 26.18
N ASN A 4 -56.83 -11.18 26.44
CA ASN A 4 -55.65 -10.60 25.84
C ASN A 4 -54.41 -11.35 26.36
N ARG A 5 -53.51 -11.86 25.47
CA ARG A 5 -52.17 -12.27 25.86
C ARG A 5 -51.16 -11.50 25.03
N ARG A 6 -50.50 -10.54 25.68
CA ARG A 6 -49.29 -9.83 25.21
C ARG A 6 -48.11 -10.81 25.20
N ASN A 7 -47.56 -11.06 24.02
CA ASN A 7 -46.24 -11.70 23.90
C ASN A 7 -45.18 -10.62 23.96
N LEU A 8 -44.46 -10.59 25.07
CA LEU A 8 -43.20 -9.85 25.25
C LEU A 8 -42.08 -10.57 24.48
N LEU A 9 -41.69 -9.99 23.36
CA LEU A 9 -40.44 -10.35 22.66
C LEU A 9 -39.25 -9.88 23.51
N LYS A 10 -38.56 -10.83 24.14
CA LYS A 10 -37.25 -10.60 24.78
C LYS A 10 -36.23 -10.33 23.68
N TRP A 11 -35.74 -9.13 23.61
CA TRP A 11 -34.53 -8.78 22.83
C TRP A 11 -33.32 -9.40 23.52
N GLY A 12 -32.75 -10.43 22.89
CA GLY A 12 -31.47 -10.98 23.29
C GLY A 12 -30.37 -9.94 23.04
N LEU A 13 -29.66 -9.58 24.08
CA LEU A 13 -28.44 -8.82 24.02
C LEU A 13 -27.42 -9.60 23.14
N LEU A 14 -27.19 -9.10 21.95
CA LEU A 14 -26.04 -9.49 21.15
C LEU A 14 -24.77 -9.01 21.89
N THR A 15 -24.11 -9.93 22.57
CA THR A 15 -22.76 -9.71 23.10
C THR A 15 -21.84 -9.51 21.91
N THR A 16 -21.40 -8.28 21.70
CA THR A 16 -20.33 -7.95 20.76
C THR A 16 -19.06 -8.69 21.20
N ALA A 17 -18.59 -9.60 20.37
CA ALA A 17 -17.29 -10.23 20.60
C ALA A 17 -16.21 -9.12 20.63
N PRO A 18 -15.25 -9.17 21.58
CA PRO A 18 -14.17 -8.19 21.62
C PRO A 18 -13.38 -8.27 20.32
N SER A 19 -13.16 -7.12 19.69
CA SER A 19 -12.37 -7.03 18.46
C SER A 19 -10.99 -7.65 18.68
N ALA A 20 -10.53 -8.46 17.74
CA ALA A 20 -9.23 -9.14 17.77
C ALA A 20 -8.01 -8.20 17.95
N PHE A 21 -8.24 -6.88 17.92
CA PHE A 21 -7.24 -5.84 18.13
C PHE A 21 -6.86 -5.61 19.61
N SER A 22 -7.63 -6.09 20.58
CA SER A 22 -7.28 -5.97 22.01
C SER A 22 -6.00 -6.73 22.41
N ALA A 23 -5.49 -7.61 21.55
CA ALA A 23 -4.28 -8.39 21.79
C ALA A 23 -2.98 -7.68 21.37
N LEU A 24 -3.04 -6.51 20.72
CA LEU A 24 -1.85 -5.76 20.28
C LEU A 24 -1.23 -4.86 21.35
N GLY A 25 -1.37 -5.19 22.63
CA GLY A 25 -0.76 -4.44 23.75
C GLY A 25 -1.20 -2.98 23.81
N ALA A 26 -1.22 -2.37 25.00
CA ALA A 26 -1.60 -0.96 25.18
C ALA A 26 -0.87 -0.08 24.17
N GLN A 27 -1.63 0.60 23.30
CA GLN A 27 -1.10 1.58 22.34
C GLN A 27 -0.35 2.66 23.14
N PRO A 28 0.92 2.95 22.84
CA PRO A 28 1.59 4.07 23.46
C PRO A 28 0.81 5.34 23.14
N HIS A 29 0.61 6.20 24.15
CA HIS A 29 -0.04 7.50 24.01
C HIS A 29 0.79 8.36 23.03
N TRP A 30 0.39 8.38 21.76
CA TRP A 30 1.06 9.16 20.73
C TRP A 30 0.83 10.65 21.02
N SER A 31 1.93 11.36 21.33
CA SER A 31 1.90 12.81 21.49
C SER A 31 1.32 13.49 20.26
N ASN A 32 0.59 14.60 20.48
CA ASN A 32 -0.21 15.37 19.52
C ASN A 32 0.54 16.02 18.34
N MET A 33 1.72 15.55 17.97
CA MET A 33 2.38 15.98 16.73
C MET A 33 1.89 15.08 15.60
N ALA A 34 1.06 15.63 14.74
CA ALA A 34 0.56 14.94 13.56
C ALA A 34 1.73 14.67 12.59
N ASN A 35 2.40 13.53 12.77
CA ASN A 35 3.35 13.06 11.78
C ASN A 35 2.63 12.93 10.42
N PRO A 36 3.26 13.32 9.31
CA PRO A 36 2.66 13.17 8.00
C PRO A 36 2.27 11.71 7.75
N ALA A 37 1.15 11.50 7.07
CA ALA A 37 0.74 10.16 6.65
C ALA A 37 1.88 9.49 5.87
N TRP A 38 2.19 8.25 6.22
CA TRP A 38 3.21 7.49 5.53
C TRP A 38 2.61 6.61 4.42
N THR A 39 3.44 6.28 3.44
CA THR A 39 3.14 5.29 2.39
C THR A 39 4.23 4.23 2.38
N TYR A 40 3.98 3.08 1.75
CA TYR A 40 5.01 2.04 1.63
C TYR A 40 6.28 2.55 0.95
N SER A 41 6.15 3.31 -0.14
CA SER A 41 7.30 3.88 -0.86
C SER A 41 8.10 4.89 -0.03
N GLN A 42 7.44 5.65 0.84
CA GLN A 42 8.10 6.56 1.77
C GLN A 42 8.86 5.78 2.85
N LEU A 43 8.27 4.70 3.37
CA LEU A 43 8.91 3.81 4.34
C LEU A 43 10.17 3.17 3.73
N ASP A 44 10.08 2.64 2.50
CA ASP A 44 11.21 2.07 1.76
C ASP A 44 12.32 3.12 1.51
N THR A 45 11.96 4.35 1.15
CA THR A 45 12.91 5.45 0.99
C THR A 45 13.63 5.79 2.32
N PHE A 46 12.89 5.85 3.42
CA PHE A 46 13.44 6.10 4.75
C PHE A 46 14.41 4.99 5.18
N GLU A 47 14.04 3.73 5.01
CA GLU A 47 14.88 2.58 5.33
C GLU A 47 16.13 2.48 4.44
N SER A 48 16.00 2.94 3.20
CA SER A 48 17.14 3.07 2.28
C SER A 48 18.16 4.10 2.79
N CYS A 49 17.71 5.30 3.15
CA CYS A 49 18.53 6.33 3.77
C CYS A 49 17.66 7.41 4.44
N PRO A 50 17.61 7.49 5.79
CA PRO A 50 16.86 8.52 6.50
C PRO A 50 17.22 9.94 6.07
N ARG A 51 18.50 10.24 5.80
CA ARG A 51 18.92 11.57 5.33
C ARG A 51 18.36 11.90 3.94
N LYS A 52 18.37 10.94 3.01
CA LYS A 52 17.73 11.13 1.70
C LYS A 52 16.24 11.40 1.87
N PHE A 53 15.55 10.61 2.70
CA PHE A 53 14.14 10.81 3.00
C PHE A 53 13.87 12.21 3.57
N TYR A 54 14.67 12.67 4.54
CA TYR A 54 14.54 14.00 5.10
C TYR A 54 14.58 15.10 4.04
N HIS A 55 15.62 15.12 3.22
CA HIS A 55 15.80 16.16 2.20
C HIS A 55 14.71 16.11 1.11
N THR A 56 14.26 14.90 0.72
CA THR A 56 13.29 14.78 -0.39
C THR A 56 11.82 14.80 0.05
N LYS A 57 11.50 14.41 1.30
CA LYS A 57 10.10 14.24 1.76
C LYS A 57 9.72 15.13 2.93
N VAL A 58 10.65 15.46 3.83
CA VAL A 58 10.40 16.29 5.02
C VAL A 58 10.72 17.74 4.73
N LYS A 59 11.99 18.07 4.54
CA LYS A 59 12.47 19.43 4.26
C LYS A 59 12.13 19.89 2.84
N ARG A 60 12.13 18.95 1.88
CA ARG A 60 11.82 19.17 0.45
C ARG A 60 12.72 20.19 -0.23
N ASP A 61 13.95 20.30 0.24
CA ASP A 61 14.98 21.17 -0.36
C ASP A 61 15.77 20.46 -1.49
N VAL A 62 15.52 19.17 -1.70
CA VAL A 62 16.07 18.39 -2.79
C VAL A 62 14.92 17.76 -3.59
N ILE A 63 14.83 18.13 -4.85
CA ILE A 63 13.85 17.57 -5.79
C ILE A 63 14.54 16.47 -6.60
N GLU A 64 13.96 15.28 -6.63
CA GLU A 64 14.41 14.21 -7.54
C GLU A 64 13.80 14.49 -8.92
N PRO A 65 14.62 14.81 -9.93
CA PRO A 65 14.09 15.04 -11.27
C PRO A 65 13.46 13.73 -11.81
N PRO A 66 12.40 13.82 -12.58
CA PRO A 66 11.86 12.66 -13.26
C PRO A 66 12.93 12.05 -14.17
N THR A 67 12.93 10.74 -14.25
CA THR A 67 13.79 10.00 -15.16
C THR A 67 12.97 9.41 -16.30
N ILE A 68 13.59 9.08 -17.43
CA ILE A 68 12.92 8.38 -18.53
C ILE A 68 12.18 7.14 -18.02
N HIS A 69 12.72 6.45 -17.01
CA HIS A 69 12.09 5.26 -16.43
C HIS A 69 10.85 5.59 -15.59
N THR A 70 10.87 6.68 -14.82
CA THR A 70 9.71 7.09 -14.02
C THR A 70 8.59 7.66 -14.91
N GLU A 71 8.95 8.45 -15.93
CA GLU A 71 7.98 8.94 -16.91
C GLU A 71 7.34 7.81 -17.72
N TRP A 72 8.15 6.85 -18.15
CA TRP A 72 7.64 5.65 -18.80
C TRP A 72 6.70 4.85 -17.88
N GLY A 73 7.09 4.65 -16.62
CA GLY A 73 6.24 4.00 -15.63
C GLY A 73 4.88 4.68 -15.51
N THR A 74 4.85 6.01 -15.39
CA THR A 74 3.59 6.78 -15.32
C THR A 74 2.73 6.59 -16.57
N LYS A 75 3.32 6.69 -17.77
CA LYS A 75 2.59 6.46 -19.01
C LYS A 75 1.97 5.06 -19.09
N VAL A 76 2.73 4.07 -18.63
CA VAL A 76 2.24 2.68 -18.60
C VAL A 76 1.08 2.53 -17.63
N HIS A 77 1.17 3.03 -16.40
CA HIS A 77 0.07 2.94 -15.43
C HIS A 77 -1.19 3.61 -15.95
N THR A 78 -1.09 4.83 -16.53
CA THR A 78 -2.21 5.51 -17.15
C THR A 78 -2.84 4.70 -18.30
N ALA A 79 -2.01 4.07 -19.16
CA ALA A 79 -2.52 3.22 -20.23
C ALA A 79 -3.25 1.97 -19.72
N MET A 80 -2.72 1.34 -18.67
CA MET A 80 -3.38 0.18 -18.04
C MET A 80 -4.71 0.57 -17.37
N GLU A 81 -4.73 1.72 -16.68
CA GLU A 81 -5.93 2.28 -16.08
C GLU A 81 -7.01 2.54 -17.14
N ASN A 82 -6.68 3.26 -18.22
CA ASN A 82 -7.60 3.54 -19.32
C ASN A 82 -8.13 2.25 -19.96
N PHE A 83 -7.23 1.29 -20.21
CA PHE A 83 -7.62 -0.01 -20.76
C PHE A 83 -8.68 -0.72 -19.89
N ILE A 84 -8.51 -0.72 -18.58
CA ILE A 84 -9.46 -1.36 -17.66
C ILE A 84 -10.77 -0.60 -17.58
N ASN A 85 -10.72 0.74 -17.51
CA ASN A 85 -11.90 1.59 -17.30
C ASN A 85 -12.76 1.76 -18.54
N THR A 86 -12.14 1.89 -19.71
CA THR A 86 -12.83 2.29 -20.94
C THR A 86 -12.74 1.26 -22.06
N GLY A 87 -11.86 0.26 -21.93
CA GLY A 87 -11.54 -0.66 -23.03
C GLY A 87 -10.68 -0.03 -24.15
N GLU A 88 -10.10 1.16 -23.90
CA GLU A 88 -9.23 1.85 -24.84
C GLU A 88 -8.05 0.95 -25.23
N VAL A 89 -7.71 0.94 -26.52
CA VAL A 89 -6.59 0.14 -27.02
C VAL A 89 -5.28 0.66 -26.42
N LEU A 90 -4.38 -0.28 -26.06
CA LEU A 90 -3.07 0.11 -25.55
C LEU A 90 -2.30 0.93 -26.58
N PRO A 91 -1.60 2.02 -26.14
CA PRO A 91 -0.81 2.87 -27.02
C PRO A 91 0.31 2.12 -27.74
N GLU A 92 0.84 2.73 -28.80
CA GLU A 92 2.02 2.24 -29.52
C GLU A 92 3.19 1.93 -28.56
N GLY A 93 3.83 0.78 -28.76
CA GLY A 93 4.89 0.28 -27.90
C GLY A 93 4.42 -0.48 -26.66
N MET A 94 3.08 -0.63 -26.46
CA MET A 94 2.49 -1.37 -25.34
C MET A 94 1.64 -2.59 -25.81
N GLU A 95 1.53 -2.82 -27.10
CA GLU A 95 0.67 -3.84 -27.70
C GLU A 95 0.99 -5.27 -27.23
N GLN A 96 2.26 -5.51 -26.92
CA GLN A 96 2.71 -6.80 -26.39
C GLN A 96 2.03 -7.19 -25.08
N TRP A 97 1.40 -6.24 -24.38
CA TRP A 97 0.68 -6.48 -23.12
C TRP A 97 -0.83 -6.65 -23.31
N GLN A 98 -1.34 -6.44 -24.52
CA GLN A 98 -2.78 -6.53 -24.84
C GLN A 98 -3.42 -7.83 -24.35
N LYS A 99 -2.77 -8.98 -24.61
CA LYS A 99 -3.30 -10.29 -24.20
C LYS A 99 -3.36 -10.42 -22.67
N LEU A 100 -2.35 -9.93 -21.96
CA LEU A 100 -2.30 -9.92 -20.50
C LEU A 100 -3.41 -9.05 -19.93
N MET A 101 -3.54 -7.82 -20.45
CA MET A 101 -4.56 -6.87 -20.00
C MET A 101 -5.98 -7.35 -20.27
N LEU A 102 -6.22 -8.00 -21.41
CA LEU A 102 -7.50 -8.65 -21.70
C LEU A 102 -7.82 -9.76 -20.69
N SER A 103 -6.83 -10.53 -20.26
CA SER A 103 -7.05 -11.57 -19.23
C SER A 103 -7.40 -10.95 -17.88
N ILE A 104 -6.77 -9.83 -17.49
CA ILE A 104 -7.07 -9.08 -16.26
C ILE A 104 -8.46 -8.45 -16.36
N ALA A 105 -8.79 -7.80 -17.47
CA ALA A 105 -10.09 -7.17 -17.68
C ALA A 105 -11.27 -8.16 -17.61
N LYS A 106 -11.05 -9.42 -17.98
CA LYS A 106 -12.05 -10.49 -17.91
C LYS A 106 -12.24 -11.10 -16.53
N LEU A 107 -11.41 -10.75 -15.54
CA LEU A 107 -11.63 -11.23 -14.17
C LEU A 107 -13.03 -10.81 -13.68
N PRO A 108 -13.80 -11.71 -13.07
CA PRO A 108 -15.13 -11.35 -12.58
C PRO A 108 -15.05 -10.41 -11.39
N GLY A 109 -15.97 -9.45 -11.31
CA GLY A 109 -16.08 -8.51 -10.21
C GLY A 109 -15.92 -7.05 -10.61
N GLU A 110 -16.13 -6.16 -9.66
CA GLU A 110 -15.93 -4.73 -9.77
C GLU A 110 -14.43 -4.41 -9.84
N LYS A 111 -14.04 -3.51 -10.73
CA LYS A 111 -12.67 -3.08 -10.92
C LYS A 111 -12.50 -1.65 -10.45
N LEU A 112 -11.58 -1.45 -9.50
CA LEU A 112 -11.24 -0.16 -8.93
C LEU A 112 -9.80 0.14 -9.33
N THR A 113 -9.60 1.07 -10.24
CA THR A 113 -8.28 1.50 -10.72
C THR A 113 -7.81 2.71 -9.91
N GLU A 114 -6.49 2.85 -9.73
CA GLU A 114 -5.87 3.95 -8.96
C GLU A 114 -6.61 4.21 -7.64
N ASN A 115 -7.06 3.13 -7.00
CA ASN A 115 -7.94 3.23 -5.84
C ASN A 115 -7.20 3.71 -4.60
N LYS A 116 -7.72 4.77 -3.98
CA LYS A 116 -7.12 5.41 -2.82
C LYS A 116 -7.58 4.75 -1.54
N TYR A 117 -6.63 4.33 -0.72
CA TYR A 117 -6.85 3.79 0.62
C TYR A 117 -6.21 4.68 1.66
N ALA A 118 -6.93 4.96 2.74
CA ALA A 118 -6.46 5.76 3.86
C ALA A 118 -6.98 5.17 5.17
N ILE A 119 -6.10 5.00 6.14
CA ILE A 119 -6.40 4.42 7.46
C ILE A 119 -5.85 5.34 8.54
N ASP A 120 -6.62 5.54 9.59
CA ASP A 120 -6.20 6.26 10.80
C ASP A 120 -5.38 5.38 11.76
N ARG A 121 -5.00 5.92 12.92
CA ARG A 121 -4.20 5.21 13.93
C ARG A 121 -4.96 4.09 14.65
N ASP A 122 -6.28 4.12 14.60
CA ASP A 122 -7.16 3.07 15.15
C ASP A 122 -7.49 2.01 14.10
N PHE A 123 -6.76 2.00 12.99
CA PHE A 123 -6.92 1.11 11.83
C PHE A 123 -8.31 1.21 11.19
N GLN A 124 -8.96 2.37 11.30
CA GLN A 124 -10.24 2.61 10.64
C GLN A 124 -10.05 3.34 9.30
N PRO A 125 -10.87 3.04 8.29
CA PRO A 125 -10.93 3.84 7.09
C PRO A 125 -11.22 5.31 7.41
N CYS A 126 -10.49 6.21 6.79
CA CYS A 126 -10.63 7.63 7.02
C CYS A 126 -10.40 8.44 5.74
N GLU A 127 -10.62 9.75 5.82
CA GLU A 127 -10.33 10.66 4.73
C GLU A 127 -8.81 10.77 4.47
N TRP A 128 -8.45 10.95 3.20
CA TRP A 128 -7.07 11.03 2.74
C TRP A 128 -6.21 12.03 3.52
N LYS A 129 -6.79 13.18 3.89
CA LYS A 129 -6.09 14.27 4.57
C LYS A 129 -5.79 13.98 6.05
N GLY A 130 -6.59 13.15 6.69
CA GLY A 130 -6.42 12.79 8.11
C GLY A 130 -5.73 11.45 8.34
N ALA A 131 -5.28 10.80 7.30
CA ALA A 131 -4.74 9.45 7.38
C ALA A 131 -3.44 9.37 8.19
N TRP A 132 -3.28 8.29 8.94
CA TRP A 132 -2.00 7.85 9.48
C TRP A 132 -1.17 7.12 8.42
N THR A 133 -1.80 6.25 7.65
CA THR A 133 -1.20 5.61 6.50
C THR A 133 -2.13 5.65 5.30
N ARG A 134 -1.54 5.70 4.10
CA ARG A 134 -2.30 5.78 2.86
C ARG A 134 -1.54 5.18 1.69
N GLY A 135 -2.28 4.75 0.67
CA GLY A 135 -1.72 4.22 -0.55
C GLY A 135 -2.71 4.29 -1.70
N ILE A 136 -2.19 4.15 -2.91
CA ILE A 136 -2.99 4.05 -4.14
C ILE A 136 -2.67 2.69 -4.74
N ALA A 137 -3.68 1.86 -4.92
CA ALA A 137 -3.54 0.56 -5.56
C ALA A 137 -3.85 0.69 -7.06
N ASP A 138 -2.94 0.21 -7.90
CA ASP A 138 -3.11 0.34 -9.37
C ASP A 138 -4.40 -0.33 -9.84
N LEU A 139 -4.71 -1.52 -9.35
CA LEU A 139 -5.95 -2.22 -9.64
C LEU A 139 -6.39 -3.10 -8.46
N VAL A 140 -7.65 -2.96 -8.08
CA VAL A 140 -8.33 -3.87 -7.15
C VAL A 140 -9.55 -4.45 -7.85
N VAL A 141 -9.72 -5.75 -7.78
CA VAL A 141 -10.91 -6.45 -8.28
C VAL A 141 -11.66 -7.04 -7.10
N ILE A 142 -12.90 -6.63 -6.90
CA ILE A 142 -13.78 -7.13 -5.82
C ILE A 142 -14.83 -8.06 -6.42
N ASN A 143 -14.87 -9.30 -5.95
CA ASN A 143 -15.85 -10.28 -6.36
C ASN A 143 -16.46 -10.97 -5.12
N GLY A 144 -17.55 -10.41 -4.62
CA GLY A 144 -18.21 -10.87 -3.40
C GLY A 144 -17.26 -10.84 -2.19
N GLN A 145 -16.95 -12.00 -1.63
CA GLN A 145 -16.07 -12.13 -0.47
C GLN A 145 -14.58 -12.25 -0.83
N LYS A 146 -14.24 -12.19 -2.11
CA LYS A 146 -12.86 -12.29 -2.60
C LYS A 146 -12.43 -11.01 -3.28
N ALA A 147 -11.14 -10.69 -3.14
CA ALA A 147 -10.53 -9.59 -3.87
C ALA A 147 -9.18 -10.01 -4.47
N ALA A 148 -8.75 -9.26 -5.47
CA ALA A 148 -7.40 -9.31 -5.99
C ALA A 148 -6.83 -7.89 -6.04
N VAL A 149 -5.65 -7.68 -5.48
CA VAL A 149 -4.90 -6.42 -5.59
C VAL A 149 -3.74 -6.66 -6.54
N MET A 150 -3.63 -5.84 -7.55
CA MET A 150 -2.55 -5.95 -8.54
C MET A 150 -1.78 -4.65 -8.66
N ASP A 151 -0.47 -4.77 -8.85
CA ASP A 151 0.45 -3.66 -9.00
C ASP A 151 1.29 -3.89 -10.27
N TYR A 152 1.28 -2.93 -11.20
CA TYR A 152 1.98 -3.00 -12.46
C TYR A 152 3.46 -2.63 -12.32
N LYS A 153 4.36 -3.49 -12.77
CA LYS A 153 5.80 -3.29 -12.68
C LYS A 153 6.46 -3.28 -14.06
N THR A 154 7.06 -2.14 -14.41
CA THR A 154 7.85 -1.95 -15.64
C THR A 154 9.33 -2.22 -15.44
N GLY A 155 9.79 -2.28 -14.18
CA GLY A 155 11.18 -2.47 -13.79
C GLY A 155 11.63 -3.94 -13.75
N LYS A 156 12.80 -4.17 -13.16
CA LYS A 156 13.29 -5.52 -12.86
C LYS A 156 12.45 -6.18 -11.78
N ARG A 157 12.25 -7.49 -11.90
CA ARG A 157 11.50 -8.29 -10.93
C ARG A 157 12.17 -8.24 -9.55
N LYS A 158 11.50 -7.62 -8.61
CA LYS A 158 11.91 -7.49 -7.21
C LYS A 158 10.66 -7.48 -6.35
N PRO A 159 10.20 -8.65 -5.88
CA PRO A 159 9.05 -8.72 -4.96
C PRO A 159 9.33 -7.94 -3.68
N THR A 160 8.30 -7.30 -3.15
CA THR A 160 8.33 -6.58 -1.87
C THR A 160 7.05 -6.90 -1.09
N GLU A 161 7.02 -6.55 0.20
CA GLU A 161 5.82 -6.68 1.04
C GLU A 161 4.82 -5.53 0.82
N GLN A 162 4.97 -4.73 -0.24
CA GLN A 162 4.06 -3.63 -0.56
C GLN A 162 2.61 -4.09 -0.64
N LEU A 163 2.39 -5.22 -1.30
CA LEU A 163 1.04 -5.75 -1.52
C LEU A 163 0.40 -6.33 -0.25
N ASP A 164 1.19 -6.67 0.77
CA ASP A 164 0.66 -7.10 2.06
C ASP A 164 -0.08 -5.94 2.75
N LEU A 165 0.50 -4.73 2.69
CA LEU A 165 -0.17 -3.53 3.17
C LEU A 165 -1.46 -3.24 2.38
N TYR A 166 -1.44 -3.45 1.06
CA TYR A 166 -2.64 -3.27 0.25
C TYR A 166 -3.72 -4.32 0.55
N ALA A 167 -3.34 -5.56 0.88
CA ALA A 167 -4.29 -6.56 1.37
C ALA A 167 -4.94 -6.10 2.68
N ALA A 168 -4.17 -5.53 3.61
CA ALA A 168 -4.72 -4.95 4.84
C ALA A 168 -5.67 -3.78 4.55
N TYR A 169 -5.32 -2.88 3.63
CA TYR A 169 -6.21 -1.79 3.22
C TYR A 169 -7.54 -2.31 2.67
N VAL A 170 -7.50 -3.29 1.78
CA VAL A 170 -8.72 -3.90 1.22
C VAL A 170 -9.60 -4.47 2.33
N PHE A 171 -9.03 -5.20 3.28
CA PHE A 171 -9.80 -5.76 4.39
C PHE A 171 -10.44 -4.68 5.27
N HIS A 172 -9.76 -3.57 5.53
CA HIS A 172 -10.31 -2.48 6.33
C HIS A 172 -11.44 -1.73 5.61
N HIS A 173 -11.26 -1.47 4.32
CA HIS A 173 -12.24 -0.70 3.52
C HIS A 173 -13.40 -1.54 3.00
N HIS A 174 -13.24 -2.86 2.86
CA HIS A 174 -14.25 -3.77 2.30
C HIS A 174 -14.58 -4.88 3.30
N PRO A 175 -15.46 -4.61 4.29
CA PRO A 175 -15.76 -5.55 5.38
C PRO A 175 -16.32 -6.89 4.90
N GLN A 176 -16.94 -6.93 3.70
CA GLN A 176 -17.44 -8.16 3.08
C GLN A 176 -16.34 -9.08 2.54
N VAL A 177 -15.11 -8.54 2.28
CA VAL A 177 -14.01 -9.32 1.72
C VAL A 177 -13.34 -10.16 2.80
N ASN A 178 -13.20 -11.47 2.57
CA ASN A 178 -12.58 -12.42 3.48
C ASN A 178 -11.24 -12.99 2.96
N GLU A 179 -11.04 -12.94 1.63
CA GLU A 179 -9.81 -13.40 0.97
C GLU A 179 -9.29 -12.34 0.00
N VAL A 180 -7.98 -12.08 0.04
CA VAL A 180 -7.30 -11.16 -0.88
C VAL A 180 -6.12 -11.86 -1.54
N ASN A 181 -6.15 -11.99 -2.87
CA ASN A 181 -4.98 -12.31 -3.66
C ASN A 181 -4.17 -11.05 -3.94
N THR A 182 -2.85 -11.14 -3.85
CA THR A 182 -1.95 -10.04 -4.18
C THR A 182 -1.07 -10.42 -5.36
N GLY A 183 -1.00 -9.59 -6.40
CA GLY A 183 -0.31 -9.92 -7.64
C GLY A 183 0.61 -8.81 -8.14
N PHE A 184 1.89 -9.11 -8.34
CA PHE A 184 2.75 -8.26 -9.15
C PHE A 184 2.58 -8.62 -10.62
N VAL A 185 2.18 -7.63 -11.42
CA VAL A 185 2.04 -7.76 -12.87
C VAL A 185 3.36 -7.32 -13.52
N TRP A 186 4.24 -8.27 -13.78
CA TRP A 186 5.54 -8.04 -14.41
C TRP A 186 5.37 -7.89 -15.92
N LEU A 187 5.29 -6.64 -16.38
CA LEU A 187 4.97 -6.35 -17.77
C LEU A 187 6.04 -6.85 -18.75
N LYS A 188 7.33 -6.76 -18.40
CA LYS A 188 8.41 -7.29 -19.22
C LYS A 188 8.30 -8.78 -19.48
N GLU A 189 7.94 -9.52 -18.44
CA GLU A 189 7.76 -10.97 -18.49
C GLU A 189 6.35 -11.39 -18.93
N ARG A 190 5.42 -10.43 -19.02
CA ARG A 190 4.00 -10.67 -19.33
C ARG A 190 3.37 -11.72 -18.40
N LYS A 191 3.69 -11.61 -17.11
CA LYS A 191 3.34 -12.59 -16.08
C LYS A 191 2.82 -11.91 -14.81
N ILE A 192 1.91 -12.59 -14.13
CA ILE A 192 1.48 -12.23 -12.78
C ILE A 192 2.08 -13.21 -11.78
N ASP A 193 2.75 -12.68 -10.77
CA ASP A 193 3.21 -13.46 -9.63
C ASP A 193 2.27 -13.23 -8.46
N TRP A 194 1.52 -14.25 -8.10
CA TRP A 194 0.54 -14.19 -7.03
C TRP A 194 1.14 -14.51 -5.67
N ASN A 195 0.71 -13.76 -4.64
CA ASN A 195 0.97 -13.99 -3.22
C ASN A 195 2.45 -14.28 -2.89
N VAL A 196 3.36 -13.52 -3.51
CA VAL A 196 4.81 -13.83 -3.47
C VAL A 196 5.45 -13.67 -2.11
N SER A 197 4.89 -12.86 -1.22
CA SER A 197 5.34 -12.67 0.16
C SER A 197 5.01 -13.86 1.05
N LYS A 198 4.05 -14.71 0.65
CA LYS A 198 3.64 -15.89 1.42
C LYS A 198 4.34 -17.15 0.92
N PRO A 199 4.94 -17.98 1.81
CA PRO A 199 5.59 -19.23 1.42
C PRO A 199 4.65 -20.22 0.73
N ASP A 200 3.40 -20.31 1.20
CA ASP A 200 2.38 -21.25 0.68
C ASP A 200 1.64 -20.71 -0.54
N LYS A 201 1.90 -19.47 -0.96
CA LYS A 201 1.26 -18.78 -2.09
C LYS A 201 -0.27 -18.69 -2.01
N LYS A 202 -0.86 -18.91 -0.85
CA LYS A 202 -2.31 -18.79 -0.65
C LYS A 202 -2.73 -17.32 -0.52
N PRO A 203 -4.01 -17.00 -0.83
CA PRO A 203 -4.56 -15.67 -0.56
C PRO A 203 -4.38 -15.26 0.90
N PHE A 204 -4.30 -13.96 1.15
CA PHE A 204 -4.44 -13.43 2.50
C PHE A 204 -5.87 -13.63 2.98
N THR A 205 -6.01 -13.92 4.27
CA THR A 205 -7.30 -13.98 4.95
C THR A 205 -7.41 -12.85 5.96
N ARG A 206 -8.64 -12.53 6.38
CA ARG A 206 -8.87 -11.45 7.36
C ARG A 206 -8.18 -11.72 8.70
N GLN A 207 -8.00 -12.98 9.08
CA GLN A 207 -7.30 -13.37 10.29
C GLN A 207 -5.80 -13.03 10.27
N GLU A 208 -5.23 -12.79 9.09
CA GLU A 208 -3.81 -12.44 8.94
C GLU A 208 -3.54 -10.93 9.05
N ILE A 209 -4.57 -10.08 9.15
CA ILE A 209 -4.40 -8.62 9.34
C ILE A 209 -3.44 -8.29 10.49
N PRO A 210 -3.56 -8.91 11.70
CA PRO A 210 -2.62 -8.62 12.78
C PRO A 210 -1.17 -8.97 12.42
N VAL A 211 -0.95 -10.04 11.66
CA VAL A 211 0.41 -10.47 11.23
C VAL A 211 1.01 -9.45 10.26
N ILE A 212 0.21 -8.94 9.31
CA ILE A 212 0.65 -7.89 8.39
C ILE A 212 1.09 -6.65 9.17
N TRP A 213 0.27 -6.18 10.10
CA TRP A 213 0.61 -5.02 10.92
C TRP A 213 1.79 -5.28 11.85
N GLN A 214 1.92 -6.47 12.42
CA GLN A 214 3.06 -6.87 13.25
C GLN A 214 4.40 -6.75 12.49
N ALA A 215 4.42 -7.07 11.21
CA ALA A 215 5.61 -6.92 10.36
C ALA A 215 5.92 -5.44 10.03
N LEU A 216 4.89 -4.60 9.83
CA LEU A 216 5.04 -3.22 9.41
C LEU A 216 5.29 -2.24 10.57
N LEU A 217 4.62 -2.42 11.71
CA LEU A 217 4.67 -1.48 12.83
C LEU A 217 6.08 -1.17 13.36
N PRO A 218 7.01 -2.14 13.51
CA PRO A 218 8.38 -1.83 13.94
C PRO A 218 9.13 -0.92 12.97
N ARG A 219 8.84 -1.02 11.68
CA ARG A 219 9.41 -0.18 10.61
C ARG A 219 8.85 1.23 10.69
N VAL A 220 7.53 1.35 10.82
CA VAL A 220 6.82 2.63 10.96
C VAL A 220 7.26 3.37 12.23
N ARG A 221 7.42 2.67 13.36
CA ARG A 221 7.92 3.26 14.61
C ARG A 221 9.30 3.90 14.46
N LYS A 222 10.20 3.31 13.65
CA LYS A 222 11.51 3.91 13.35
C LYS A 222 11.36 5.21 12.59
N LEU A 223 10.45 5.28 11.62
CA LEU A 223 10.14 6.50 10.88
C LEU A 223 9.54 7.56 11.81
N GLU A 224 8.56 7.21 12.63
CA GLU A 224 7.93 8.12 13.59
C GLU A 224 8.94 8.63 14.61
N SER A 225 9.80 7.76 15.14
CA SER A 225 10.88 8.17 16.06
C SER A 225 11.89 9.13 15.42
N ALA A 226 12.12 9.03 14.10
CA ALA A 226 12.98 9.97 13.40
C ALA A 226 12.33 11.37 13.32
N TYR A 227 11.01 11.45 13.12
CA TYR A 227 10.24 12.70 13.19
C TYR A 227 10.25 13.30 14.60
N GLU A 228 9.97 12.49 15.62
CA GLU A 228 9.91 12.95 17.02
C GLU A 228 11.24 13.52 17.52
N ARG A 229 12.35 12.93 17.09
CA ARG A 229 13.70 13.31 17.54
C ARG A 229 14.42 14.23 16.56
N ASP A 230 13.79 14.57 15.45
CA ASP A 230 14.41 15.26 14.30
C ASP A 230 15.80 14.69 13.95
N ARG A 231 15.88 13.34 13.88
CA ARG A 231 17.15 12.65 13.69
C ARG A 231 17.14 11.81 12.41
N TRP A 232 17.93 12.25 11.42
CA TRP A 232 17.97 11.73 10.07
C TRP A 232 19.38 11.31 9.65
N PRO A 233 19.94 10.20 10.21
CA PRO A 233 21.30 9.78 9.91
C PRO A 233 21.44 9.34 8.44
N ALA A 234 22.61 9.60 7.87
CA ALA A 234 22.96 9.04 6.57
C ALA A 234 23.18 7.53 6.69
N LYS A 235 22.71 6.80 5.68
CA LYS A 235 23.00 5.38 5.51
C LYS A 235 23.72 5.19 4.19
N THR A 236 25.00 4.89 4.27
CA THR A 236 25.87 4.76 3.08
C THR A 236 25.54 3.49 2.28
N SER A 237 25.55 3.63 0.97
CA SER A 237 25.36 2.53 0.01
C SER A 237 26.04 2.86 -1.32
N GLY A 238 26.09 1.90 -2.23
CA GLY A 238 26.58 2.13 -3.59
C GLY A 238 25.84 3.25 -4.34
N LEU A 239 24.62 3.57 -3.94
CA LEU A 239 23.82 4.66 -4.54
C LEU A 239 24.39 6.05 -4.22
N CYS A 240 25.17 6.20 -3.14
CA CYS A 240 25.76 7.48 -2.76
C CYS A 240 26.74 8.01 -3.82
N LYS A 241 27.43 7.12 -4.55
CA LYS A 241 28.45 7.51 -5.53
C LYS A 241 27.90 8.30 -6.72
N ALA A 242 26.74 7.89 -7.28
CA ALA A 242 26.25 8.43 -8.54
C ALA A 242 24.76 8.77 -8.57
N TRP A 243 23.95 8.16 -7.71
CA TRP A 243 22.49 8.16 -7.84
C TRP A 243 21.77 8.95 -6.75
N CYS A 244 22.46 9.33 -5.67
CA CYS A 244 21.83 10.10 -4.61
C CYS A 244 21.68 11.58 -5.04
N PRO A 245 20.47 12.17 -4.92
CA PRO A 245 20.25 13.57 -5.29
C PRO A 245 20.74 14.56 -4.22
N VAL A 246 21.05 14.10 -3.00
CA VAL A 246 21.44 14.96 -1.86
C VAL A 246 22.92 15.29 -1.94
N THR A 247 23.27 16.30 -2.75
CA THR A 247 24.66 16.71 -2.99
C THR A 247 25.34 17.34 -1.78
N SER A 248 24.55 17.87 -0.83
CA SER A 248 25.06 18.41 0.44
C SER A 248 25.52 17.35 1.45
N CYS A 249 25.23 16.06 1.19
CA CYS A 249 25.60 14.97 2.08
C CYS A 249 27.09 14.65 1.96
N GLU A 250 27.76 14.46 3.10
CA GLU A 250 29.20 14.14 3.17
C GLU A 250 29.60 12.86 2.43
N PHE A 251 28.66 11.95 2.22
CA PHE A 251 28.88 10.67 1.51
C PHE A 251 28.52 10.72 0.03
N ASN A 252 28.10 11.88 -0.50
CA ASN A 252 27.70 12.00 -1.89
C ASN A 252 28.92 12.11 -2.82
N GLY A 253 29.05 11.16 -3.75
CA GLY A 253 30.17 11.14 -4.68
C GLY A 253 30.17 12.28 -5.71
N LYS A 254 29.11 13.06 -5.83
CA LYS A 254 28.98 14.24 -6.71
C LYS A 254 29.26 15.55 -5.98
N ARG A 255 29.65 15.50 -4.71
CA ARG A 255 29.85 16.70 -3.87
C ARG A 255 30.94 17.63 -4.40
N ASN A 256 31.90 17.10 -5.11
CA ASN A 256 33.10 17.83 -5.58
C ASN A 256 33.14 17.98 -7.11
N VAL A 257 31.99 17.90 -7.81
CA VAL A 257 31.90 18.13 -9.26
C VAL A 257 31.13 19.42 -9.52
#